data_e4e226a8ec2f83ec4283cd430cb13aa6
#
_entry.id   e4e226a8ec2f83ec4283cd430cb13aa6
#
_cell.length_a   1.000
_cell.length_b   1.000
_cell.length_c   1.000
_cell.angle_alpha   90.00
_cell.angle_beta   90.00
_cell.angle_gamma   90.00
#
_symmetry.space_group_name_H-M   'P 1'
#
loop_
_entity.id
_entity.type
_entity.pdbx_description
1 polymer ?
#
loop_
_entity_poly.entity_id
_entity_poly.type
_entity_poly.pdbx_seq_one_letter_code
_entity_poly.pdbx_strand_id
1 'polypeptide(L)'
;EAPRQFRERESHELWGRRHLMTVQEVDAKPSVKLDHKRITLMVRPGHDLAKRAEVMHAWHKALLHGLVPQLIAKWEPKLGVRVSGYFLQRMKTKWGSCNHRAGHIRLNTELVKKPKDLVEYVVVHEMLHLLEPTHNDRFVALLDRHWPQWREARKELNALPLGI
;
A
#
# COMPACT_ATOMS: atom_id res chain seq x y z
N GLU A 1 -17.97 -5.64 1.76
CA GLU A 1 -17.15 -6.85 1.73
C GLU A 1 -16.99 -7.42 3.14
N ALA A 2 -17.12 -8.74 3.29
CA ALA A 2 -17.00 -9.39 4.60
C ALA A 2 -15.59 -9.24 5.17
N PRO A 3 -15.43 -9.03 6.50
CA PRO A 3 -14.12 -8.98 7.12
C PRO A 3 -13.33 -10.26 6.90
N ARG A 4 -12.02 -10.15 6.69
CA ARG A 4 -11.14 -11.30 6.54
C ARG A 4 -10.97 -12.00 7.88
N GLN A 5 -10.98 -13.33 7.85
CA GLN A 5 -10.78 -14.16 9.04
C GLN A 5 -9.42 -14.85 9.04
N PHE A 6 -8.64 -14.70 7.97
CA PHE A 6 -7.30 -15.29 7.82
C PHE A 6 -7.32 -16.79 8.10
N ARG A 7 -8.15 -17.49 7.37
CA ARG A 7 -8.28 -18.95 7.49
C ARG A 7 -7.95 -19.66 6.19
N GLU A 8 -7.85 -20.96 6.30
CA GLU A 8 -7.52 -21.87 5.20
C GLU A 8 -8.39 -21.60 3.96
N ARG A 9 -7.75 -21.54 2.80
CA ARG A 9 -8.38 -21.31 1.49
C ARG A 9 -9.07 -19.96 1.30
N GLU A 10 -8.93 -19.05 2.23
CA GLU A 10 -9.41 -17.69 2.03
C GLU A 10 -8.60 -17.01 0.94
N SER A 11 -9.28 -16.23 0.09
CA SER A 11 -8.64 -15.52 -1.01
C SER A 11 -8.12 -14.15 -0.55
N HIS A 12 -6.89 -13.84 -0.91
CA HIS A 12 -6.26 -12.55 -0.60
C HIS A 12 -5.62 -11.95 -1.84
N GLU A 13 -5.84 -10.65 -2.06
CA GLU A 13 -5.15 -9.90 -3.09
C GLU A 13 -3.77 -9.48 -2.60
N LEU A 14 -2.75 -9.63 -3.46
CA LEU A 14 -1.41 -9.13 -3.22
C LEU A 14 -0.83 -8.65 -4.54
N TRP A 15 -0.40 -7.38 -4.59
CA TRP A 15 0.14 -6.76 -5.81
C TRP A 15 -0.76 -6.94 -7.03
N GLY A 16 -2.09 -6.87 -6.81
CA GLY A 16 -3.09 -7.01 -7.86
C GLY A 16 -3.37 -8.44 -8.30
N ARG A 17 -2.81 -9.43 -7.61
CA ARG A 17 -3.02 -10.86 -7.93
C ARG A 17 -3.67 -11.59 -6.78
N ARG A 18 -4.58 -12.48 -7.12
CA ARG A 18 -5.28 -13.31 -6.15
C ARG A 18 -4.39 -14.45 -5.65
N HIS A 19 -4.35 -14.63 -4.33
CA HIS A 19 -3.62 -15.70 -3.66
C HIS A 19 -4.55 -16.45 -2.73
N LEU A 20 -4.34 -17.76 -2.60
CA LEU A 20 -5.04 -18.56 -1.59
C LEU A 20 -4.18 -18.64 -0.34
N MET A 21 -4.83 -18.53 0.82
CA MET A 21 -4.16 -18.64 2.11
C MET A 21 -4.12 -20.09 2.58
N THR A 22 -2.97 -20.51 3.07
CA THR A 22 -2.78 -21.75 3.83
C THR A 22 -2.37 -21.33 5.24
N VAL A 23 -3.01 -21.93 6.24
CA VAL A 23 -2.68 -21.68 7.66
C VAL A 23 -2.02 -22.93 8.22
N GLN A 24 -0.82 -22.76 8.81
CA GLN A 24 -0.09 -23.84 9.46
C GLN A 24 0.17 -23.47 10.92
N GLU A 25 -0.11 -24.40 11.81
CA GLU A 25 0.21 -24.24 13.23
C GLU A 25 1.58 -24.86 13.50
N VAL A 26 2.50 -24.03 13.98
CA VAL A 26 3.86 -24.45 14.35
C VAL A 26 4.26 -23.76 15.63
N ASP A 27 5.01 -24.46 16.48
CA ASP A 27 5.52 -23.89 17.73
C ASP A 27 6.81 -23.09 17.44
N ALA A 28 6.63 -21.98 16.77
CA ALA A 28 7.71 -21.08 16.38
C ALA A 28 7.17 -19.65 16.27
N LYS A 29 8.06 -18.68 16.15
CA LYS A 29 7.67 -17.28 15.91
C LYS A 29 6.77 -17.20 14.67
N PRO A 30 5.60 -16.54 14.76
CA PRO A 30 4.71 -16.39 13.62
C PRO A 30 5.39 -15.74 12.43
N SER A 31 5.07 -16.23 11.24
CA SER A 31 5.65 -15.72 10.00
C SER A 31 4.71 -15.93 8.82
N VAL A 32 5.01 -15.29 7.70
CA VAL A 32 4.25 -15.43 6.47
C VAL A 32 5.22 -15.75 5.34
N LYS A 33 4.87 -16.72 4.51
CA LYS A 33 5.63 -17.07 3.30
C LYS A 33 4.77 -16.87 2.07
N LEU A 34 5.38 -16.35 1.02
CA LEU A 34 4.76 -16.20 -0.29
C LEU A 34 5.39 -17.18 -1.26
N ASP A 35 4.54 -17.94 -1.97
CA ASP A 35 4.96 -18.83 -3.03
C ASP A 35 3.90 -18.79 -4.14
N HIS A 36 4.31 -18.42 -5.36
CA HIS A 36 3.43 -18.28 -6.53
C HIS A 36 2.08 -17.65 -6.20
N LYS A 37 1.03 -18.47 -6.11
CA LYS A 37 -0.34 -18.03 -5.85
C LYS A 37 -0.81 -18.33 -4.43
N ARG A 38 0.11 -18.62 -3.52
CA ARG A 38 -0.22 -19.06 -2.16
C ARG A 38 0.50 -18.21 -1.12
N ILE A 39 -0.26 -17.81 -0.11
CA ILE A 39 0.26 -17.17 1.10
C ILE A 39 0.14 -18.18 2.23
N THR A 40 1.25 -18.53 2.85
CA THR A 40 1.26 -19.45 3.99
C THR A 40 1.46 -18.66 5.27
N LEU A 41 0.41 -18.62 6.09
CA LEU A 41 0.44 -18.00 7.41
C LEU A 41 0.80 -19.04 8.44
N MET A 42 1.96 -18.89 9.09
CA MET A 42 2.40 -19.78 10.16
C MET A 42 2.15 -19.10 11.50
N VAL A 43 1.37 -19.74 12.34
CA VAL A 43 0.96 -19.24 13.66
C VAL A 43 1.18 -20.31 14.72
N ARG A 44 1.31 -19.90 15.98
CA ARG A 44 1.38 -20.83 17.09
C ARG A 44 0.01 -21.47 17.32
N PRO A 45 -0.05 -22.71 17.86
CA PRO A 45 -1.33 -23.29 18.27
C PRO A 45 -2.08 -22.38 19.24
N GLY A 46 -3.40 -22.29 19.06
CA GLY A 46 -4.24 -21.45 19.93
C GLY A 46 -4.31 -19.98 19.56
N HIS A 47 -3.75 -19.55 18.42
CA HIS A 47 -3.86 -18.19 17.95
C HIS A 47 -5.31 -17.80 17.66
N ASP A 48 -5.70 -16.61 18.10
CA ASP A 48 -7.00 -16.02 17.77
C ASP A 48 -6.92 -15.21 16.45
N LEU A 49 -8.07 -14.72 16.03
CA LEU A 49 -8.20 -13.90 14.82
C LEU A 49 -7.38 -12.60 14.91
N ALA A 50 -7.39 -11.96 16.06
CA ALA A 50 -6.66 -10.70 16.26
C ALA A 50 -5.16 -10.89 16.07
N LYS A 51 -4.61 -12.00 16.55
CA LYS A 51 -3.17 -12.30 16.37
C LYS A 51 -2.84 -12.60 14.92
N ARG A 52 -3.68 -13.34 14.21
CA ARG A 52 -3.50 -13.59 12.77
C ARG A 52 -3.53 -12.30 11.96
N ALA A 53 -4.48 -11.42 12.26
CA ALA A 53 -4.57 -10.12 11.60
C ALA A 53 -3.32 -9.26 11.85
N GLU A 54 -2.80 -9.28 13.08
CA GLU A 54 -1.58 -8.57 13.46
C GLU A 54 -0.36 -9.08 12.66
N VAL A 55 -0.21 -10.39 12.55
CA VAL A 55 0.90 -11.01 11.79
C VAL A 55 0.81 -10.63 10.32
N MET A 56 -0.38 -10.70 9.72
CA MET A 56 -0.58 -10.32 8.32
C MET A 56 -0.33 -8.84 8.10
N HIS A 57 -0.78 -7.98 9.00
CA HIS A 57 -0.56 -6.54 8.88
C HIS A 57 0.93 -6.19 8.94
N ALA A 58 1.67 -6.80 9.86
CA ALA A 58 3.12 -6.61 9.97
C ALA A 58 3.83 -7.06 8.68
N TRP A 59 3.41 -8.16 8.08
CA TRP A 59 3.95 -8.65 6.82
C TRP A 59 3.65 -7.70 5.66
N HIS A 60 2.43 -7.20 5.56
CA HIS A 60 2.03 -6.20 4.55
C HIS A 60 2.90 -4.94 4.66
N LYS A 61 3.11 -4.45 5.89
CA LYS A 61 3.99 -3.29 6.11
C LYS A 61 5.42 -3.57 5.67
N ALA A 62 5.94 -4.76 5.97
CA ALA A 62 7.29 -5.14 5.55
C ALA A 62 7.44 -5.16 4.03
N LEU A 63 6.44 -5.66 3.31
CA LEU A 63 6.43 -5.65 1.84
C LEU A 63 6.44 -4.22 1.29
N LEU A 64 5.64 -3.34 1.85
CA LEU A 64 5.60 -1.93 1.45
C LEU A 64 6.90 -1.21 1.79
N HIS A 65 7.51 -1.49 2.94
CA HIS A 65 8.83 -0.95 3.28
C HIS A 65 9.93 -1.41 2.31
N GLY A 66 9.75 -2.54 1.66
CA GLY A 66 10.65 -3.00 0.59
C GLY A 66 10.45 -2.28 -0.74
N LEU A 67 9.29 -1.71 -0.98
CA LEU A 67 8.94 -1.08 -2.25
C LEU A 67 8.99 0.45 -2.21
N VAL A 68 8.40 1.06 -1.18
CA VAL A 68 8.17 2.50 -1.13
C VAL A 68 9.46 3.33 -1.17
N PRO A 69 10.52 3.02 -0.42
CA PRO A 69 11.74 3.80 -0.50
C PRO A 69 12.36 3.84 -1.89
N GLN A 70 12.28 2.73 -2.63
CA GLN A 70 12.78 2.67 -4.01
C GLN A 70 11.99 3.58 -4.94
N LEU A 71 10.68 3.64 -4.77
CA LEU A 71 9.81 4.51 -5.55
C LEU A 71 10.07 5.99 -5.24
N ILE A 72 10.23 6.32 -3.97
CA ILE A 72 10.58 7.69 -3.55
C ILE A 72 11.93 8.10 -4.17
N ALA A 73 12.94 7.26 -4.05
CA ALA A 73 14.27 7.53 -4.60
C ALA A 73 14.24 7.71 -6.12
N LYS A 74 13.41 6.94 -6.82
CA LYS A 74 13.22 7.05 -8.27
C LYS A 74 12.65 8.42 -8.67
N TRP A 75 11.67 8.91 -7.91
CA TRP A 75 10.91 10.09 -8.29
C TRP A 75 11.44 11.41 -7.73
N GLU A 76 12.22 11.40 -6.65
CA GLU A 76 12.80 12.63 -6.09
C GLU A 76 13.53 13.46 -7.14
N PRO A 77 14.48 12.91 -7.93
CA PRO A 77 15.16 13.72 -8.93
C PRO A 77 14.25 14.14 -10.09
N LYS A 78 13.27 13.32 -10.45
CA LYS A 78 12.36 13.63 -11.54
C LYS A 78 11.41 14.78 -11.21
N LEU A 79 10.97 14.84 -9.96
CA LEU A 79 10.04 15.87 -9.49
C LEU A 79 10.77 17.07 -8.90
N GLY A 80 12.07 16.97 -8.61
CA GLY A 80 12.82 18.03 -7.96
C GLY A 80 12.39 18.25 -6.52
N VAL A 81 11.97 17.22 -5.81
CA VAL A 81 11.51 17.29 -4.42
C VAL A 81 12.32 16.34 -3.55
N ARG A 82 12.23 16.56 -2.25
CA ARG A 82 12.83 15.68 -1.25
C ARG A 82 11.78 15.28 -0.22
N VAL A 83 11.65 13.99 0.01
CA VAL A 83 10.75 13.44 1.04
C VAL A 83 11.56 13.26 2.30
N SER A 84 11.20 13.97 3.37
CA SER A 84 11.91 13.86 4.66
C SER A 84 11.52 12.62 5.45
N GLY A 85 10.38 12.02 5.14
CA GLY A 85 9.95 10.77 5.77
C GLY A 85 8.65 10.26 5.17
N TYR A 86 8.39 8.97 5.34
CA TYR A 86 7.11 8.40 4.94
C TYR A 86 6.57 7.51 6.06
N PHE A 87 5.26 7.36 6.09
CA PHE A 87 4.57 6.55 7.09
C PHE A 87 3.59 5.61 6.41
N LEU A 88 3.49 4.41 6.94
CA LEU A 88 2.53 3.40 6.51
C LEU A 88 1.53 3.17 7.63
N GLN A 89 0.24 3.29 7.32
CA GLN A 89 -0.81 2.97 8.27
C GLN A 89 -2.08 2.56 7.53
N ARG A 90 -2.95 1.84 8.21
CA ARG A 90 -4.30 1.61 7.68
C ARG A 90 -5.07 2.92 7.72
N MET A 91 -5.66 3.30 6.60
CA MET A 91 -6.47 4.50 6.47
C MET A 91 -7.87 4.12 6.01
N LYS A 92 -8.89 4.73 6.62
CA LYS A 92 -10.30 4.37 6.33
C LYS A 92 -10.84 5.04 5.07
N THR A 93 -10.39 6.26 4.77
CA THR A 93 -11.02 7.11 3.74
C THR A 93 -10.06 7.58 2.65
N LYS A 94 -8.77 7.26 2.74
CA LYS A 94 -7.76 7.77 1.80
C LYS A 94 -6.79 6.67 1.41
N TRP A 95 -6.21 6.79 0.22
CA TRP A 95 -5.08 5.96 -0.21
C TRP A 95 -3.75 6.55 0.23
N GLY A 96 -3.68 7.86 0.41
CA GLY A 96 -2.49 8.54 0.88
C GLY A 96 -2.79 9.95 1.33
N SER A 97 -1.79 10.60 1.90
CA SER A 97 -1.83 12.01 2.28
C SER A 97 -0.42 12.59 2.29
N CYS A 98 -0.32 13.92 2.31
CA CYS A 98 0.94 14.62 2.35
C CYS A 98 0.88 15.74 3.38
N ASN A 99 1.90 15.83 4.22
CA ASN A 99 2.16 16.99 5.04
C ASN A 99 3.27 17.77 4.36
N HIS A 100 2.93 18.74 3.53
CA HIS A 100 3.90 19.46 2.71
C HIS A 100 4.86 20.34 3.55
N ARG A 101 4.43 20.78 4.72
CA ARG A 101 5.29 21.59 5.62
C ARG A 101 6.39 20.75 6.25
N ALA A 102 6.06 19.54 6.69
CA ALA A 102 7.03 18.61 7.26
C ALA A 102 7.80 17.83 6.19
N GLY A 103 7.31 17.79 4.95
CA GLY A 103 7.90 17.01 3.88
C GLY A 103 7.61 15.52 3.97
N HIS A 104 6.52 15.15 4.64
CA HIS A 104 6.15 13.75 4.86
C HIS A 104 5.02 13.31 3.94
N ILE A 105 5.08 12.06 3.48
CA ILE A 105 3.94 11.41 2.84
C ILE A 105 3.47 10.22 3.69
N ARG A 106 2.19 9.92 3.61
CA ARG A 106 1.58 8.80 4.32
C ARG A 106 0.84 7.93 3.30
N LEU A 107 0.98 6.63 3.43
CA LEU A 107 0.42 5.67 2.48
C LEU A 107 -0.41 4.63 3.22
N ASN A 108 -1.54 4.28 2.62
CA ASN A 108 -2.44 3.27 3.16
C ASN A 108 -1.84 1.87 2.96
N THR A 109 -1.75 1.09 4.03
CA THR A 109 -1.23 -0.28 3.95
C THR A 109 -2.06 -1.18 3.04
N GLU A 110 -3.32 -0.84 2.76
CA GLU A 110 -4.16 -1.55 1.79
C GLU A 110 -3.63 -1.47 0.35
N LEU A 111 -2.70 -0.55 0.08
CA LEU A 111 -2.02 -0.47 -1.22
C LEU A 111 -1.24 -1.73 -1.56
N VAL A 112 -0.84 -2.53 -0.56
CA VAL A 112 -0.14 -3.81 -0.79
C VAL A 112 -0.98 -4.77 -1.66
N LYS A 113 -2.29 -4.62 -1.64
CA LYS A 113 -3.22 -5.44 -2.42
C LYS A 113 -3.31 -5.04 -3.89
N LYS A 114 -2.87 -3.83 -4.22
CA LYS A 114 -2.98 -3.25 -5.57
C LYS A 114 -1.76 -3.56 -6.43
N PRO A 115 -1.88 -3.51 -7.75
CA PRO A 115 -0.72 -3.57 -8.63
C PRO A 115 0.34 -2.55 -8.24
N LYS A 116 1.61 -2.89 -8.40
CA LYS A 116 2.72 -2.01 -8.00
C LYS A 116 2.73 -0.67 -8.71
N ASP A 117 2.25 -0.61 -9.95
CA ASP A 117 2.14 0.65 -10.69
C ASP A 117 1.12 1.60 -10.05
N LEU A 118 0.05 1.08 -9.45
CA LEU A 118 -0.89 1.91 -8.70
C LEU A 118 -0.29 2.41 -7.38
N VAL A 119 0.53 1.58 -6.73
CA VAL A 119 1.29 2.03 -5.55
C VAL A 119 2.21 3.19 -5.95
N GLU A 120 2.92 3.03 -7.06
CA GLU A 120 3.79 4.08 -7.60
C GLU A 120 3.02 5.35 -7.91
N TYR A 121 1.85 5.24 -8.52
CA TYR A 121 1.00 6.39 -8.79
C TYR A 121 0.64 7.15 -7.50
N VAL A 122 0.24 6.46 -6.44
CA VAL A 122 -0.10 7.12 -5.17
C VAL A 122 1.12 7.81 -4.57
N VAL A 123 2.28 7.17 -4.62
CA VAL A 123 3.55 7.78 -4.16
C VAL A 123 3.82 9.08 -4.92
N VAL A 124 3.72 9.05 -6.26
CA VAL A 124 3.93 10.25 -7.09
C VAL A 124 2.89 11.34 -6.77
N HIS A 125 1.63 10.95 -6.64
CA HIS A 125 0.55 11.87 -6.29
C HIS A 125 0.85 12.61 -4.98
N GLU A 126 1.24 11.90 -3.94
CA GLU A 126 1.56 12.51 -2.65
C GLU A 126 2.84 13.33 -2.71
N MET A 127 3.85 12.87 -3.45
CA MET A 127 5.09 13.65 -3.64
C MET A 127 4.84 14.96 -4.39
N LEU A 128 3.91 14.98 -5.34
CA LEU A 128 3.54 16.20 -6.07
C LEU A 128 2.91 17.25 -5.14
N HIS A 129 2.27 16.83 -4.07
CA HIS A 129 1.78 17.76 -3.04
C HIS A 129 2.89 18.51 -2.31
N LEU A 130 4.13 18.06 -2.39
CA LEU A 130 5.27 18.83 -1.90
C LEU A 130 5.52 20.09 -2.76
N LEU A 131 5.10 20.05 -4.03
CA LEU A 131 5.18 21.19 -4.95
C LEU A 131 3.90 22.03 -4.94
N GLU A 132 2.74 21.37 -4.84
CA GLU A 132 1.44 22.03 -4.85
C GLU A 132 0.50 21.34 -3.86
N PRO A 133 0.23 21.98 -2.69
CA PRO A 133 -0.53 21.33 -1.61
C PRO A 133 -2.00 21.03 -1.93
N THR A 134 -2.61 21.75 -2.88
CA THR A 134 -4.03 21.59 -3.19
C THR A 134 -4.24 20.98 -4.59
N HIS A 135 -5.41 20.39 -4.81
CA HIS A 135 -5.80 19.82 -6.10
C HIS A 135 -6.29 20.90 -7.08
N ASN A 136 -5.48 21.93 -7.30
CA ASN A 136 -5.80 23.01 -8.23
C ASN A 136 -5.30 22.71 -9.65
N ASP A 137 -5.46 23.66 -10.57
CA ASP A 137 -5.06 23.49 -11.97
C ASP A 137 -3.56 23.24 -12.12
N ARG A 138 -2.73 23.81 -11.28
CA ARG A 138 -1.28 23.57 -11.27
C ARG A 138 -0.98 22.12 -10.90
N PHE A 139 -1.68 21.57 -9.92
CA PHE A 139 -1.51 20.17 -9.52
C PHE A 139 -1.92 19.24 -10.66
N VAL A 140 -3.04 19.52 -11.32
CA VAL A 140 -3.49 18.75 -12.47
C VAL A 140 -2.45 18.78 -13.60
N ALA A 141 -1.86 19.95 -13.86
CA ALA A 141 -0.81 20.08 -14.87
C ALA A 141 0.43 19.24 -14.51
N LEU A 142 0.80 19.18 -13.24
CA LEU A 142 1.88 18.34 -12.78
C LEU A 142 1.57 16.85 -12.96
N LEU A 143 0.35 16.43 -12.66
CA LEU A 143 -0.08 15.05 -12.91
C LEU A 143 -0.07 14.73 -14.41
N ASP A 144 -0.59 15.61 -15.26
CA ASP A 144 -0.60 15.41 -16.71
C ASP A 144 0.82 15.24 -17.25
N ARG A 145 1.78 15.96 -16.68
CA ARG A 145 3.19 15.89 -17.08
C ARG A 145 3.86 14.60 -16.61
N HIS A 146 3.67 14.23 -15.35
CA HIS A 146 4.45 13.17 -14.71
C HIS A 146 3.77 11.81 -14.70
N TRP A 147 2.44 11.80 -14.75
CA TRP A 147 1.64 10.55 -14.79
C TRP A 147 0.42 10.73 -15.69
N PRO A 148 0.61 10.74 -17.01
CA PRO A 148 -0.48 11.05 -17.97
C PRO A 148 -1.73 10.20 -17.81
N GLN A 149 -1.59 8.94 -17.37
CA GLN A 149 -2.72 8.03 -17.17
C GLN A 149 -3.33 8.12 -15.76
N TRP A 150 -3.13 9.24 -15.07
CA TRP A 150 -3.59 9.37 -13.68
C TRP A 150 -5.12 9.23 -13.52
N ARG A 151 -5.89 9.59 -14.52
CA ARG A 151 -7.36 9.45 -14.45
C ARG A 151 -7.77 7.98 -14.40
N GLU A 152 -7.11 7.15 -15.20
CA GLU A 152 -7.32 5.70 -15.20
C GLU A 152 -6.85 5.05 -13.90
N ALA A 153 -5.67 5.44 -13.42
CA ALA A 153 -5.13 4.96 -12.15
C ALA A 153 -6.08 5.30 -10.99
N ARG A 154 -6.56 6.53 -10.95
CA ARG A 154 -7.53 6.97 -9.94
C ARG A 154 -8.81 6.16 -10.00
N LYS A 155 -9.31 5.88 -11.20
CA LYS A 155 -10.52 5.09 -11.40
C LYS A 155 -10.34 3.65 -10.87
N GLU A 156 -9.20 3.02 -11.14
CA GLU A 156 -8.89 1.69 -10.63
C GLU A 156 -8.81 1.67 -9.09
N LEU A 157 -8.16 2.67 -8.51
CA LEU A 157 -8.09 2.80 -7.05
C LEU A 157 -9.48 2.97 -6.45
N ASN A 158 -10.32 3.80 -7.07
CA ASN A 158 -11.65 4.14 -6.56
C ASN A 158 -12.71 3.07 -6.85
N ALA A 159 -12.35 1.93 -7.38
CA ALA A 159 -13.21 0.75 -7.34
C ALA A 159 -13.55 0.36 -5.88
N LEU A 160 -12.69 0.77 -4.92
CA LEU A 160 -13.02 0.86 -3.50
C LEU A 160 -13.07 2.35 -3.15
N PRO A 161 -14.09 2.86 -2.42
CA PRO A 161 -14.31 4.31 -2.25
C PRO A 161 -13.38 4.95 -1.22
N LEU A 162 -12.09 5.00 -1.52
CA LEU A 162 -11.11 5.75 -0.73
C LEU A 162 -10.63 6.96 -1.55
N GLY A 163 -10.32 8.06 -0.85
CA GLY A 163 -9.76 9.26 -1.45
C GLY A 163 -8.23 9.28 -1.47
N ILE A 164 -7.68 10.17 -2.26
CA ILE A 164 -6.26 10.52 -2.23
C ILE A 164 -6.07 12.02 -2.11
#